data_5ac99f54c6b240a68c0649906f1cb0c6
#
_entry.id   5ac99f54c6b240a68c0649906f1cb0c6
#
_cell.length_a   1.000
_cell.length_b   1.000
_cell.length_c   1.000
_cell.angle_alpha   90.00
_cell.angle_beta   90.00
_cell.angle_gamma   90.00
#
_symmetry.space_group_name_H-M   'P 1'
#
loop_
_entity.id
_entity.type
_entity.pdbx_description
1 polymer ?
#
loop_
_entity_poly.entity_id
_entity_poly.type
_entity_poly.pdbx_seq_one_letter_code
_entity_poly.pdbx_strand_id
1 'polypeptide(L)'
;NIKRSPLCGRNFEYFSEDPYLAGKMAAAYVRGIQKNGIAACPKHFAVNSQELRRMASDSIVDERTAGNLPDWLRDGGQGGAAQDHHVRL
;
A
#
# COMPACT_ATOMS: atom_id res chain seq x y z
N ASN A 1 1.79 0.07 -1.20
CA ASN A 1 1.88 0.00 -2.66
C ASN A 1 0.94 -1.05 -3.24
N ILE A 2 0.52 -0.87 -4.49
CA ILE A 2 -0.13 -1.87 -5.32
C ILE A 2 0.85 -2.37 -6.41
N LYS A 3 0.61 -3.55 -6.94
CA LYS A 3 1.43 -4.12 -8.03
C LYS A 3 1.11 -3.41 -9.33
N ARG A 4 2.06 -2.66 -9.88
CA ARG A 4 1.91 -1.93 -11.17
C ARG A 4 2.76 -2.51 -12.28
N SER A 5 3.92 -3.04 -11.94
CA SER A 5 4.84 -3.63 -12.91
C SER A 5 5.23 -5.04 -12.47
N PRO A 6 5.19 -6.03 -13.36
CA PRO A 6 5.65 -7.38 -13.03
C PRO A 6 7.15 -7.44 -12.73
N LEU A 7 7.91 -6.43 -13.14
CA LEU A 7 9.34 -6.36 -12.93
C LEU A 7 9.74 -5.74 -11.58
N CYS A 8 8.77 -5.27 -10.79
CA CYS A 8 9.07 -4.71 -9.49
C CYS A 8 9.60 -5.79 -8.54
N GLY A 9 10.82 -5.61 -8.02
CA GLY A 9 11.47 -6.57 -7.14
C GLY A 9 10.78 -6.76 -5.78
N ARG A 10 9.84 -5.88 -5.43
CA ARG A 10 9.08 -5.95 -4.17
C ARG A 10 7.63 -6.42 -4.33
N ASN A 11 7.25 -6.96 -5.50
CA ASN A 11 5.90 -7.48 -5.71
C ASN A 11 5.50 -8.60 -4.74
N PHE A 12 6.47 -9.33 -4.18
CA PHE A 12 6.21 -10.42 -3.24
C PHE A 12 5.52 -9.96 -1.95
N GLU A 13 5.68 -8.71 -1.56
CA GLU A 13 5.09 -8.15 -0.33
C GLU A 13 3.80 -7.36 -0.56
N TYR A 14 3.35 -7.20 -1.81
CA TYR A 14 2.13 -6.47 -2.15
C TYR A 14 1.00 -7.44 -2.46
N PHE A 15 -0.23 -7.08 -2.05
CA PHE A 15 -1.36 -7.99 -2.17
C PHE A 15 -1.90 -8.13 -3.59
N SER A 16 -2.08 -7.02 -4.31
CA SER A 16 -2.73 -7.05 -5.62
C SER A 16 -2.37 -5.85 -6.49
N GLU A 17 -2.64 -5.97 -7.78
CA GLU A 17 -2.71 -4.85 -8.72
C GLU A 17 -4.07 -4.12 -8.65
N ASP A 18 -5.12 -4.80 -8.18
CA ASP A 18 -6.45 -4.23 -7.98
C ASP A 18 -6.50 -3.50 -6.63
N PRO A 19 -6.74 -2.16 -6.61
CA PRO A 19 -6.81 -1.39 -5.39
C PRO A 19 -7.94 -1.83 -4.46
N TYR A 20 -9.07 -2.28 -4.99
CA TYR A 20 -10.18 -2.79 -4.18
C TYR A 20 -9.79 -4.05 -3.43
N LEU A 21 -9.25 -5.04 -4.12
CA LEU A 21 -8.80 -6.29 -3.50
C LEU A 21 -7.68 -6.03 -2.50
N ALA A 22 -6.70 -5.20 -2.87
CA ALA A 22 -5.61 -4.83 -1.98
C ALA A 22 -6.12 -4.17 -0.69
N GLY A 23 -7.11 -3.28 -0.79
CA GLY A 23 -7.74 -2.63 0.36
C GLY A 23 -8.47 -3.61 1.27
N LYS A 24 -9.25 -4.53 0.72
CA LYS A 24 -9.96 -5.55 1.51
C LYS A 24 -9.01 -6.50 2.23
N MET A 25 -7.97 -6.95 1.55
CA MET A 25 -6.95 -7.81 2.16
C MET A 25 -6.17 -7.07 3.24
N ALA A 26 -5.76 -5.84 2.99
CA ALA A 26 -5.05 -5.02 3.97
C ALA A 26 -5.90 -4.78 5.22
N ALA A 27 -7.19 -4.45 5.06
CA ALA A 27 -8.11 -4.27 6.17
C ALA A 27 -8.25 -5.53 7.03
N ALA A 28 -8.38 -6.71 6.40
CA ALA A 28 -8.44 -7.97 7.11
C ALA A 28 -7.14 -8.28 7.87
N TYR A 29 -5.99 -7.99 7.26
CA TYR A 29 -4.68 -8.15 7.89
C TYR A 29 -4.52 -7.24 9.11
N VAL A 30 -4.87 -5.97 8.98
CA VAL A 30 -4.83 -5.00 10.09
C VAL A 30 -5.69 -5.47 11.25
N ARG A 31 -6.95 -5.87 10.98
CA ARG A 31 -7.84 -6.39 12.02
C ARG A 31 -7.27 -7.63 12.71
N GLY A 32 -6.71 -8.56 11.95
CA GLY A 32 -6.10 -9.76 12.50
C GLY A 32 -4.91 -9.48 13.41
N ILE A 33 -4.05 -8.56 13.02
CA ILE A 33 -2.89 -8.13 13.81
C ILE A 33 -3.35 -7.43 15.09
N GLN A 34 -4.28 -6.50 14.98
CA GLN A 34 -4.75 -5.69 16.11
C GLN A 34 -5.52 -6.49 17.15
N LYS A 35 -6.20 -7.58 16.76
CA LYS A 35 -6.81 -8.51 17.71
C LYS A 35 -5.83 -9.11 18.72
N ASN A 36 -4.57 -9.15 18.37
CA ASN A 36 -3.50 -9.66 19.24
C ASN A 36 -2.81 -8.54 20.05
N GLY A 37 -3.36 -7.32 20.06
CA GLY A 37 -2.79 -6.18 20.78
C GLY A 37 -1.53 -5.59 20.14
N ILE A 38 -1.29 -5.87 18.87
CA ILE A 38 -0.14 -5.37 18.12
C ILE A 38 -0.60 -4.27 17.15
N ALA A 39 0.13 -3.17 17.10
CA ALA A 39 -0.13 -2.10 16.13
C ALA A 39 0.21 -2.57 14.71
N ALA A 40 -0.63 -2.24 13.74
CA ALA A 40 -0.39 -2.49 12.32
C ALA A 40 0.03 -1.20 11.60
N CYS A 41 0.94 -1.33 10.64
CA CYS A 41 1.43 -0.21 9.85
C CYS A 41 1.34 -0.54 8.36
N PRO A 42 0.23 -0.17 7.68
CA PRO A 42 0.13 -0.32 6.24
C PRO A 42 1.13 0.59 5.53
N LYS A 43 1.87 0.05 4.57
CA LYS A 43 2.88 0.80 3.81
C LYS A 43 3.21 0.10 2.49
N HIS A 44 3.87 0.72 1.55
CA HIS A 44 4.35 2.10 1.55
C HIS A 44 3.40 2.94 0.69
N PHE A 45 3.28 4.19 0.99
CA PHE A 45 2.64 5.16 0.11
C PHE A 45 3.76 5.93 -0.61
N ALA A 46 3.87 6.01 -1.93
CA ALA A 46 3.14 5.17 -2.89
C ALA A 46 3.94 5.13 -4.19
N VAL A 47 3.56 4.27 -5.12
CA VAL A 47 4.13 4.24 -6.49
C VAL A 47 5.60 3.81 -6.55
N ASN A 48 6.11 3.09 -5.58
CA ASN A 48 7.41 2.46 -5.71
C ASN A 48 7.26 1.17 -6.53
N SER A 49 7.46 1.29 -7.86
CA SER A 49 7.31 0.19 -8.81
C SER A 49 8.65 -0.32 -9.35
N GLN A 50 9.76 0.25 -8.89
CA GLN A 50 11.11 -0.11 -9.32
C GLN A 50 12.10 0.07 -8.16
N GLU A 51 12.89 -0.98 -7.90
CA GLU A 51 13.97 -0.92 -6.91
C GLU A 51 15.32 -0.52 -7.53
N LEU A 52 15.53 -0.80 -8.82
CA LEU A 52 16.74 -0.39 -9.52
C LEU A 52 16.86 1.13 -9.52
N ARG A 53 17.97 1.62 -8.99
CA ARG A 53 18.25 3.06 -8.83
C ARG A 53 17.13 3.81 -8.06
N ARG A 54 16.58 3.21 -7.05
CA ARG A 54 15.45 3.70 -6.26
C ARG A 54 15.59 5.16 -5.83
N MET A 55 16.79 5.59 -5.45
CA MET A 55 17.07 6.95 -4.98
C MET A 55 17.27 7.97 -6.11
N ALA A 56 17.30 7.52 -7.36
CA ALA A 56 17.54 8.36 -8.54
C ALA A 56 16.47 8.18 -9.63
N SER A 57 15.45 7.35 -9.38
CA SER A 57 14.34 7.13 -10.30
C SER A 57 13.12 7.93 -9.88
N ASP A 58 12.32 8.31 -10.86
CA ASP A 58 11.03 8.96 -10.65
C ASP A 58 9.91 8.10 -11.25
N SER A 59 8.77 8.07 -10.58
CA SER A 59 7.60 7.33 -11.04
C SER A 59 6.57 8.28 -11.62
N ILE A 60 6.39 8.22 -12.94
CA ILE A 60 5.41 9.04 -13.64
C ILE A 60 4.07 8.33 -13.64
N VAL A 61 3.05 8.96 -13.10
CA VAL A 61 1.68 8.43 -13.03
C VAL A 61 0.67 9.49 -13.45
N ASP A 62 -0.41 9.05 -14.12
CA ASP A 62 -1.53 9.93 -14.45
C ASP A 62 -2.48 10.09 -13.25
N GLU A 63 -3.39 11.07 -13.34
CA GLU A 63 -4.35 11.36 -12.25
C GLU A 63 -5.26 10.19 -11.93
N ARG A 64 -5.68 9.42 -12.93
CA ARG A 64 -6.52 8.24 -12.72
C ARG A 64 -5.81 7.17 -11.91
N THR A 65 -4.56 6.90 -12.24
CA THR A 65 -3.72 5.96 -11.49
C THR A 65 -3.49 6.47 -10.07
N ALA A 66 -3.15 7.74 -9.92
CA ALA A 66 -2.94 8.37 -8.62
C ALA A 66 -4.21 8.34 -7.76
N GLY A 67 -5.40 8.51 -8.36
CA GLY A 67 -6.69 8.45 -7.68
C GLY A 67 -7.04 7.07 -7.10
N ASN A 68 -6.52 6.00 -7.68
CA ASN A 68 -6.73 4.64 -7.18
C ASN A 68 -5.84 4.27 -5.98
N LEU A 69 -4.76 4.99 -5.77
CA LEU A 69 -3.79 4.69 -4.73
C LEU A 69 -4.27 4.98 -3.29
N PRO A 70 -4.97 6.10 -3.03
CA PRO A 70 -5.51 6.38 -1.70
C PRO A 70 -6.61 5.43 -1.26
N ASP A 71 -7.38 4.86 -2.19
CA ASP A 71 -8.55 4.03 -1.86
C ASP A 71 -8.17 2.77 -1.10
N TRP A 72 -7.09 2.10 -1.48
CA TRP A 72 -6.63 0.91 -0.75
C TRP A 72 -6.13 1.25 0.66
N LEU A 73 -5.52 2.42 0.86
CA LEU A 73 -5.12 2.90 2.18
C LEU A 73 -6.32 3.26 3.04
N ARG A 74 -7.30 3.96 2.46
CA ARG A 74 -8.52 4.36 3.17
C ARG A 74 -9.27 3.14 3.67
N ASP A 75 -9.50 2.16 2.81
CA ASP A 75 -10.23 0.94 3.15
C ASP A 75 -9.45 0.09 4.16
N GLY A 76 -8.13 -0.02 3.99
CA GLY A 76 -7.25 -0.68 4.94
C GLY A 76 -7.19 0.02 6.31
N GLY A 77 -7.24 1.35 6.32
CA GLY A 77 -7.21 2.16 7.54
C GLY A 77 -8.54 2.19 8.30
N GLN A 78 -9.67 2.14 7.60
CA GLN A 78 -11.00 2.14 8.24
C GLN A 78 -11.37 0.81 8.90
N GLY A 79 -10.72 -0.28 8.51
CA GLY A 79 -10.93 -1.59 9.10
C GLY A 79 -10.32 -1.79 10.49
N GLY A 80 -9.53 -0.87 10.97
CA GLY A 80 -8.96 -0.81 12.30
C GLY A 80 -8.49 0.62 12.53
N ALA A 81 -8.71 1.18 13.71
CA ALA A 81 -8.14 2.46 14.07
C ALA A 81 -6.61 2.35 13.99
N ALA A 82 -6.04 2.72 12.84
CA ALA A 82 -4.60 2.84 12.68
C ALA A 82 -4.15 4.04 13.54
N GLN A 83 -3.75 3.77 14.74
CA GLN A 83 -3.02 4.72 15.55
C GLN A 83 -1.62 4.80 14.96
N ASP A 84 -1.33 5.92 14.35
CA ASP A 84 -0.07 6.34 13.73
C ASP A 84 0.02 6.16 12.20
N HIS A 85 -0.44 7.21 11.54
CA HIS A 85 -0.12 7.46 10.14
C HIS A 85 1.31 8.02 10.02
N HIS A 86 2.31 7.20 9.93
CA HIS A 86 3.60 7.64 9.42
C HIS A 86 3.59 7.62 7.88
N VAL A 87 3.00 8.64 7.31
CA VAL A 87 3.24 8.98 5.90
C VAL A 87 4.57 9.71 5.83
N ARG A 88 5.63 9.04 5.41
CA ARG A 88 6.83 9.71 4.91
C ARG A 88 6.69 9.83 3.40
N LEU A 89 6.52 11.06 2.94
CA LEU A 89 6.72 11.45 1.56
C LEU A 89 8.19 11.37 1.19
#